data_d41abc2846b525109453940f8b4a0ad7
#
_entry.id   d41abc2846b525109453940f8b4a0ad7
#
_cell.length_a   1.000
_cell.length_b   1.000
_cell.length_c   1.000
_cell.angle_alpha   90.00
_cell.angle_beta   90.00
_cell.angle_gamma   90.00
#
_symmetry.space_group_name_H-M   'P 1'
#
loop_
_entity.id
_entity.type
_entity.pdbx_description
1 polymer ?
#
loop_
_entity_poly.entity_id
_entity_poly.type
_entity_poly.pdbx_seq_one_letter_code
_entity_poly.pdbx_strand_id
1 'polypeptide(L)'
;MNTAAASTSTPSRDALARFVLEGAAVRGAVVSLDATLRDILGGHPYPPALVRALAEFAAAAALLASTLKFKGSLVVQLASEGPVRLAVVECDASLGLRATAQWRDEAGALPADATLAVLVGDL
;
A
#
# COMPACT_ATOMS: atom_id res chain seq x y z
N MET A 1 23.80 -10.79 6.51
CA MET A 1 23.84 -10.05 5.98
C MET A 1 24.62 -9.52 5.33
N ASN A 2 24.77 -9.35 4.85
CA ASN A 2 25.50 -8.92 4.15
C ASN A 2 25.91 -7.86 4.11
N THR A 3 26.28 -7.46 4.11
CA THR A 3 26.60 -6.51 3.86
C THR A 3 27.17 -6.13 2.96
N ALA A 4 27.53 -6.41 2.79
CA ALA A 4 28.12 -5.98 2.01
C ALA A 4 27.99 -5.48 1.09
N ALA A 5 27.80 -5.91 1.01
CA ALA A 5 27.87 -5.51 0.01
C ALA A 5 27.46 -4.53 -0.14
N ALA A 6 27.67 -4.47 0.59
CA ALA A 6 27.34 -3.62 0.52
C ALA A 6 27.30 -2.86 -0.41
N SER A 7 27.21 -3.13 -0.82
CA SER A 7 27.25 -2.47 -1.94
C SER A 7 26.68 -1.16 -1.83
N THR A 8 26.48 -0.57 -2.83
CA THR A 8 26.09 0.79 -2.94
C THR A 8 24.63 1.06 -2.66
N SER A 9 23.82 0.04 -2.56
CA SER A 9 22.39 0.24 -2.35
C SER A 9 22.01 0.06 -0.89
N THR A 10 21.03 0.87 -0.45
CA THR A 10 20.46 0.74 0.87
C THR A 10 19.58 -0.51 0.91
N PRO A 11 19.69 -1.35 1.93
CA PRO A 11 18.79 -2.49 2.05
C PRO A 11 17.34 -2.05 2.11
N SER A 12 16.49 -2.81 1.48
CA SER A 12 15.05 -2.57 1.54
C SER A 12 14.50 -3.00 2.89
N ARG A 13 13.51 -2.25 3.38
CA ARG A 13 12.76 -2.60 4.58
C ARG A 13 11.40 -3.21 4.26
N ASP A 14 11.21 -3.64 3.02
CA ASP A 14 10.00 -4.37 2.66
C ASP A 14 9.96 -5.67 3.44
N ALA A 15 8.91 -5.87 4.22
CA ALA A 15 8.77 -7.06 5.03
C ALA A 15 7.32 -7.32 5.40
N LEU A 16 6.99 -8.58 5.53
CA LEU A 16 5.71 -8.99 6.08
C LEU A 16 5.99 -10.09 7.09
N ALA A 17 5.55 -9.89 8.32
CA ALA A 17 5.73 -10.84 9.40
C ALA A 17 4.38 -11.28 9.94
N ARG A 18 4.22 -12.57 10.16
CA ARG A 18 3.03 -13.14 10.77
C ARG A 18 3.36 -13.58 12.20
N PHE A 19 2.38 -13.49 13.08
CA PHE A 19 2.57 -13.91 14.46
C PHE A 19 1.30 -14.53 15.01
N VAL A 20 1.48 -15.29 16.09
CA VAL A 20 0.38 -15.90 16.84
C VAL A 20 0.61 -15.55 18.31
N LEU A 21 -0.46 -15.26 19.00
CA LEU A 21 -0.39 -15.06 20.46
C LEU A 21 -0.63 -16.38 21.16
N GLU A 22 0.33 -16.80 22.00
CA GLU A 22 0.19 -18.01 22.77
C GLU A 22 -0.92 -17.84 23.80
N GLY A 23 -1.70 -18.91 23.98
CA GLY A 23 -2.77 -18.91 24.97
C GLY A 23 -4.02 -18.16 24.52
N ALA A 24 -4.06 -17.67 23.29
CA ALA A 24 -5.22 -17.01 22.72
C ALA A 24 -5.39 -17.42 21.27
N ALA A 25 -6.63 -17.47 20.80
CA ALA A 25 -6.91 -17.80 19.40
C ALA A 25 -6.77 -16.53 18.56
N VAL A 26 -5.59 -15.92 18.62
CA VAL A 26 -5.31 -14.65 17.93
C VAL A 26 -4.05 -14.79 17.10
N ARG A 27 -4.13 -14.37 15.86
CA ARG A 27 -2.97 -14.26 14.98
C ARG A 27 -3.04 -12.92 14.27
N GLY A 28 -1.89 -12.43 13.87
CA GLY A 28 -1.81 -11.15 13.22
C GLY A 28 -0.68 -11.10 12.21
N ALA A 29 -0.58 -9.97 11.55
CA ALA A 29 0.48 -9.72 10.60
C ALA A 29 0.85 -8.24 10.62
N VAL A 30 2.12 -7.98 10.34
CA VAL A 30 2.64 -6.62 10.23
C VAL A 30 3.33 -6.53 8.88
N VAL A 31 3.04 -5.47 8.14
CA VAL A 31 3.70 -5.22 6.86
C VAL A 31 4.44 -3.89 6.93
N SER A 32 5.63 -3.86 6.34
CA SER A 32 6.40 -2.65 6.14
C SER A 32 6.73 -2.54 4.67
N LEU A 33 6.48 -1.38 4.08
CA LEU A 33 6.78 -1.12 2.68
C LEU A 33 7.84 -0.01 2.60
N ASP A 34 8.86 -0.25 1.79
CA ASP A 34 9.96 0.69 1.59
C ASP A 34 10.28 0.81 0.10
N ALA A 35 11.11 -0.07 -0.43
CA ALA A 35 11.46 -0.05 -1.86
C ALA A 35 10.23 -0.21 -2.75
N THR A 36 9.31 -1.10 -2.36
CA THR A 36 8.06 -1.30 -3.09
C THR A 36 7.27 0.01 -3.17
N LEU A 37 7.19 0.74 -2.05
CA LEU A 37 6.46 1.99 -2.03
C LEU A 37 7.14 3.07 -2.85
N ARG A 38 8.48 3.12 -2.81
CA ARG A 38 9.22 4.05 -3.67
C ARG A 38 8.95 3.78 -5.15
N ASP A 39 8.88 2.52 -5.53
CA ASP A 39 8.57 2.16 -6.91
C ASP A 39 7.15 2.55 -7.30
N ILE A 40 6.19 2.33 -6.41
CA ILE A 40 4.79 2.69 -6.66
C ILE A 40 4.66 4.20 -6.87
N LEU A 41 5.34 4.98 -6.03
CA LEU A 41 5.20 6.43 -6.04
C LEU A 41 6.15 7.12 -7.03
N GLY A 42 7.19 6.43 -7.46
CA GLY A 42 8.23 7.01 -8.30
C GLY A 42 7.71 7.43 -9.65
N GLY A 43 8.08 8.62 -10.08
CA GLY A 43 7.72 9.12 -11.39
C GLY A 43 6.29 9.61 -11.53
N HIS A 44 5.51 9.57 -10.48
CA HIS A 44 4.12 10.01 -10.49
C HIS A 44 3.94 11.24 -9.63
N PRO A 45 3.28 12.29 -10.14
CA PRO A 45 3.07 13.52 -9.37
C PRO A 45 1.85 13.44 -8.46
N TYR A 46 1.77 12.40 -7.64
CA TYR A 46 0.64 12.25 -6.73
C TYR A 46 0.59 13.39 -5.71
N PRO A 47 -0.60 13.97 -5.45
CA PRO A 47 -0.75 14.94 -4.37
C PRO A 47 -0.34 14.36 -3.02
N PRO A 48 0.18 15.16 -2.08
CA PRO A 48 0.63 14.65 -0.79
C PRO A 48 -0.41 13.83 -0.03
N ALA A 49 -1.68 14.24 -0.05
CA ALA A 49 -2.74 13.49 0.60
C ALA A 49 -2.91 12.10 -0.01
N LEU A 50 -2.76 12.00 -1.34
CA LEU A 50 -2.91 10.74 -2.03
C LEU A 50 -1.71 9.82 -1.82
N VAL A 51 -0.51 10.39 -1.66
CA VAL A 51 0.70 9.61 -1.36
C VAL A 51 0.48 8.74 -0.13
N ARG A 52 0.04 9.34 0.95
CA ARG A 52 -0.20 8.62 2.20
C ARG A 52 -1.32 7.60 2.06
N ALA A 53 -2.42 8.00 1.46
CA ALA A 53 -3.57 7.11 1.30
C ALA A 53 -3.23 5.91 0.42
N LEU A 54 -2.50 6.13 -0.67
CA LEU A 54 -2.11 5.05 -1.57
C LEU A 54 -1.13 4.10 -0.87
N ALA A 55 -0.23 4.63 -0.06
CA ALA A 55 0.69 3.82 0.73
C ALA A 55 -0.06 2.93 1.71
N GLU A 56 -1.02 3.49 2.42
CA GLU A 56 -1.84 2.72 3.37
C GLU A 56 -2.70 1.68 2.66
N PHE A 57 -3.23 2.04 1.49
CA PHE A 57 -4.04 1.12 0.69
C PHE A 57 -3.21 -0.06 0.19
N ALA A 58 -1.99 0.22 -0.27
CA ALA A 58 -1.07 -0.83 -0.71
C ALA A 58 -0.69 -1.76 0.45
N ALA A 59 -0.41 -1.20 1.63
CA ALA A 59 -0.10 -2.01 2.81
C ALA A 59 -1.28 -2.89 3.21
N ALA A 60 -2.49 -2.34 3.18
CA ALA A 60 -3.70 -3.11 3.50
C ALA A 60 -3.90 -4.25 2.50
N ALA A 61 -3.66 -3.99 1.21
CA ALA A 61 -3.79 -5.02 0.18
C ALA A 61 -2.78 -6.15 0.39
N ALA A 62 -1.55 -5.80 0.78
CA ALA A 62 -0.53 -6.81 1.07
C ALA A 62 -0.94 -7.68 2.26
N LEU A 63 -1.48 -7.07 3.32
CA LEU A 63 -1.97 -7.80 4.48
C LEU A 63 -3.11 -8.74 4.10
N LEU A 64 -4.05 -8.25 3.30
CA LEU A 64 -5.17 -9.06 2.85
C LEU A 64 -4.68 -10.22 2.00
N ALA A 65 -3.79 -9.96 1.05
CA ALA A 65 -3.24 -11.00 0.19
C ALA A 65 -2.51 -12.08 0.98
N SER A 66 -1.86 -11.70 2.07
CA SER A 66 -1.11 -12.65 2.89
C SER A 66 -2.01 -13.64 3.63
N THR A 67 -3.30 -13.33 3.76
CA THR A 67 -4.25 -14.19 4.46
C THR A 67 -5.09 -15.05 3.52
N LEU A 68 -5.02 -14.78 2.23
CA LEU A 68 -5.82 -15.48 1.24
C LEU A 68 -4.96 -16.43 0.43
N LYS A 69 -5.56 -17.55 0.02
CA LYS A 69 -4.93 -18.48 -0.93
C LYS A 69 -5.52 -18.21 -2.30
N PHE A 70 -4.67 -17.82 -3.23
CA PHE A 70 -5.12 -17.55 -4.58
C PHE A 70 -3.99 -17.80 -5.58
N LYS A 71 -4.36 -17.93 -6.83
CA LYS A 71 -3.43 -18.00 -7.95
C LYS A 71 -3.60 -16.73 -8.77
N GLY A 72 -2.50 -16.23 -9.34
CA GLY A 72 -2.55 -15.00 -10.12
C GLY A 72 -2.44 -13.78 -9.23
N SER A 73 -3.39 -12.89 -9.32
CA SER A 73 -3.34 -11.61 -8.64
C SER A 73 -4.61 -11.33 -7.83
N LEU A 74 -4.42 -10.68 -6.70
CA LEU A 74 -5.51 -10.05 -5.97
C LEU A 74 -5.56 -8.59 -6.39
N VAL A 75 -6.71 -8.13 -6.86
CA VAL A 75 -6.91 -6.73 -7.23
C VAL A 75 -7.89 -6.12 -6.24
N VAL A 76 -7.47 -5.03 -5.61
CA VAL A 76 -8.33 -4.26 -4.73
C VAL A 76 -8.54 -2.90 -5.38
N GLN A 77 -9.79 -2.55 -5.57
CA GLN A 77 -10.15 -1.34 -6.29
C GLN A 77 -11.10 -0.49 -5.47
N LEU A 78 -10.86 0.80 -5.47
CA LEU A 78 -11.72 1.78 -4.84
C LEU A 78 -12.10 2.81 -5.88
N ALA A 79 -13.39 3.03 -6.06
CA ALA A 79 -13.91 4.05 -6.97
C ALA A 79 -14.83 4.97 -6.20
N SER A 80 -14.75 6.27 -6.44
CA SER A 80 -15.56 7.22 -5.69
C SER A 80 -15.85 8.48 -6.50
N GLU A 81 -16.80 9.26 -6.01
CA GLU A 81 -17.11 10.59 -6.55
C GLU A 81 -16.29 11.68 -5.83
N GLY A 82 -15.48 11.31 -4.85
CA GLY A 82 -14.67 12.24 -4.08
C GLY A 82 -13.38 12.65 -4.79
N PRO A 83 -12.46 13.30 -4.05
CA PRO A 83 -11.20 13.77 -4.62
C PRO A 83 -10.36 12.67 -5.27
N VAL A 84 -10.40 11.45 -4.75
CA VAL A 84 -9.75 10.30 -5.38
C VAL A 84 -10.81 9.53 -6.15
N ARG A 85 -10.71 9.61 -7.48
CA ARG A 85 -11.70 8.99 -8.35
C ARG A 85 -11.56 7.48 -8.41
N LEU A 86 -10.33 7.00 -8.43
CA LEU A 86 -10.04 5.59 -8.56
C LEU A 86 -8.68 5.29 -7.95
N ALA A 87 -8.62 4.23 -7.18
CA ALA A 87 -7.35 3.67 -6.70
C ALA A 87 -7.38 2.18 -6.91
N VAL A 88 -6.31 1.62 -7.45
CA VAL A 88 -6.20 0.20 -7.73
C VAL A 88 -4.87 -0.29 -7.20
N VAL A 89 -4.92 -1.38 -6.43
CA VAL A 89 -3.72 -2.08 -6.00
C VAL A 89 -3.83 -3.52 -6.47
N GLU A 90 -2.79 -4.00 -7.12
CA GLU A 90 -2.69 -5.38 -7.54
C GLU A 90 -1.55 -6.05 -6.77
N CYS A 91 -1.84 -7.21 -6.18
CA CYS A 91 -0.87 -7.97 -5.42
C CYS A 91 -0.85 -9.40 -5.96
N ASP A 92 0.30 -9.87 -6.40
CA ASP A 92 0.41 -11.26 -6.85
C ASP A 92 0.62 -12.22 -5.69
N ALA A 93 0.61 -13.52 -5.98
CA ALA A 93 0.70 -14.55 -4.95
C ALA A 93 2.05 -14.54 -4.21
N SER A 94 3.07 -13.92 -4.76
CA SER A 94 4.37 -13.76 -4.10
C SER A 94 4.51 -12.42 -3.40
N LEU A 95 3.41 -11.66 -3.27
CA LEU A 95 3.34 -10.36 -2.61
C LEU A 95 4.04 -9.23 -3.38
N GLY A 96 4.22 -9.39 -4.70
CA GLY A 96 4.60 -8.28 -5.54
C GLY A 96 3.43 -7.32 -5.68
N LEU A 97 3.69 -6.03 -5.47
CA LEU A 97 2.64 -5.00 -5.45
C LEU A 97 2.79 -4.02 -6.60
N ARG A 98 1.66 -3.67 -7.19
CA ARG A 98 1.55 -2.54 -8.12
C ARG A 98 0.34 -1.72 -7.71
N ALA A 99 0.43 -0.42 -7.86
CA ALA A 99 -0.67 0.47 -7.50
C ALA A 99 -0.69 1.69 -8.40
N THR A 100 -1.88 2.20 -8.61
CA THR A 100 -2.08 3.44 -9.35
C THR A 100 -3.35 4.11 -8.83
N ALA A 101 -3.45 5.40 -9.09
CA ALA A 101 -4.62 6.17 -8.69
C ALA A 101 -4.89 7.29 -9.67
N GLN A 102 -6.15 7.65 -9.79
CA GLN A 102 -6.61 8.81 -10.53
C GLN A 102 -7.32 9.73 -9.56
N TRP A 103 -7.09 11.02 -9.69
CA TRP A 103 -7.63 11.99 -8.74
C TRP A 103 -8.17 13.20 -9.47
N ARG A 104 -9.05 13.96 -8.77
CA ARG A 104 -9.56 15.23 -9.23
C ARG A 104 -8.67 16.34 -8.71
N ASP A 105 -8.71 17.51 -9.35
CA ASP A 105 -7.85 18.63 -8.98
C ASP A 105 -7.96 19.00 -7.50
N GLU A 106 -9.14 18.86 -6.91
CA GLU A 106 -9.36 19.19 -5.51
C GLU A 106 -8.50 18.38 -4.54
N ALA A 107 -8.00 17.21 -4.97
CA ALA A 107 -7.13 16.39 -4.11
C ALA A 107 -5.82 17.11 -3.81
N GLY A 108 -5.36 17.99 -4.69
CA GLY A 108 -4.12 18.73 -4.48
C GLY A 108 -4.23 19.80 -3.40
N ALA A 109 -5.44 20.22 -3.05
CA ALA A 109 -5.67 21.22 -2.02
C ALA A 109 -5.86 20.63 -0.63
N LEU A 110 -5.90 19.30 -0.51
CA LEU A 110 -6.12 18.65 0.78
C LEU A 110 -4.82 18.56 1.58
N PRO A 111 -4.90 18.59 2.93
CA PRO A 111 -3.70 18.42 3.75
C PRO A 111 -3.12 17.02 3.57
N ALA A 112 -1.82 16.88 3.79
CA ALA A 112 -1.13 15.61 3.60
C ALA A 112 -1.65 14.49 4.51
N ASP A 113 -2.27 14.84 5.63
CA ASP A 113 -2.82 13.88 6.58
C ASP A 113 -4.33 13.65 6.41
N ALA A 114 -4.89 14.06 5.27
CA ALA A 114 -6.31 13.81 4.99
C ALA A 114 -6.61 12.32 5.09
N THR A 115 -7.75 12.00 5.71
CA THR A 115 -8.14 10.59 5.89
C THR A 115 -8.69 10.01 4.59
N LEU A 116 -8.73 8.69 4.53
CA LEU A 116 -9.32 8.02 3.38
C LEU A 116 -10.78 8.45 3.17
N ALA A 117 -11.53 8.62 4.25
CA ALA A 117 -12.93 9.06 4.16
C ALA A 117 -13.05 10.41 3.44
N VAL A 118 -12.14 11.34 3.73
CA VAL A 118 -12.13 12.64 3.06
C VAL A 118 -11.78 12.48 1.59
N LEU A 119 -10.83 11.61 1.28
CA LEU A 119 -10.36 11.42 -0.09
C LEU A 119 -11.40 10.77 -0.99
N VAL A 120 -12.24 9.91 -0.45
CA VAL A 120 -13.25 9.22 -1.24
C VAL A 120 -14.64 9.86 -1.11
N GLY A 121 -14.80 10.82 -0.23
CA GLY A 121 -16.07 11.51 -0.01
C GLY A 121 -17.15 10.51 0.40
N ASP A 122 -17.57 10.46 1.57
CA ASP A 122 -18.66 9.60 2.09
C ASP A 122 -18.84 8.26 1.37
N LEU A 123 -18.11 7.32 1.78
CA LEU A 123 -18.31 5.94 1.35
C LEU A 123 -19.69 5.43 1.74
#